data_02ee0c8998367756210e55d841ecbe84
#
_entry.id   02ee0c8998367756210e55d841ecbe84
#
_cell.length_a   1.000
_cell.length_b   1.000
_cell.length_c   1.000
_cell.angle_alpha   90.00
_cell.angle_beta   90.00
_cell.angle_gamma   90.00
#
_symmetry.space_group_name_H-M   'P 1'
#
loop_
_entity.id
_entity.type
_entity.pdbx_description
1 polymer ?
#
loop_
_entity_poly.entity_id
_entity_poly.type
_entity_poly.pdbx_seq_one_letter_code
_entity_poly.pdbx_strand_id
1 'polypeptide(L)'
;MLGMTRRWGAPLVAGAVLAAGVAGAQEWETVATSPYVIKVRPRPGTKAKDIWAEGELKASALQIQTALEDQGSYRLFMPYVKESRVVRPTDDGGRLTYTRLDLPVVSSRDYICHVVTESKVAADGTGVYQQRWKAEPDAFPARRDVVRLRLNEGSWKVEPKGEGTSWVVYKFTVDPAGSVPGFLANMGQKDAVVDTLRAVEKRAKSLGVDTPPSK
;
A
#
# COMPACT_ATOMS: atom_id res chain seq x y z
N MET A 1 60.54 65.57 6.72
CA MET A 1 60.68 64.30 6.00
C MET A 1 59.45 63.44 6.24
N LEU A 2 58.67 63.18 5.17
CA LEU A 2 57.38 62.57 5.24
C LEU A 2 57.50 61.00 5.36
N GLY A 3 56.86 60.44 6.36
CA GLY A 3 56.68 58.97 6.49
C GLY A 3 55.27 58.54 6.06
N MET A 4 55.14 57.90 4.91
CA MET A 4 53.91 57.40 4.34
C MET A 4 53.56 56.09 4.99
N THR A 5 52.46 56.01 5.74
CA THR A 5 51.88 54.77 6.26
C THR A 5 50.90 54.19 5.25
N ARG A 6 51.23 53.03 4.63
CA ARG A 6 50.33 52.24 3.78
C ARG A 6 49.34 51.46 4.66
N ARG A 7 48.05 51.79 4.55
CA ARG A 7 46.97 51.01 5.10
C ARG A 7 46.68 49.86 4.14
N TRP A 8 46.79 48.61 4.62
CA TRP A 8 46.37 47.43 3.92
C TRP A 8 44.90 47.15 4.27
N GLY A 9 44.02 47.24 3.25
CA GLY A 9 42.65 46.81 3.37
C GLY A 9 42.57 45.31 3.19
N ALA A 10 42.01 44.61 4.17
CA ALA A 10 41.69 43.19 4.04
C ALA A 10 40.38 43.01 3.27
N PRO A 11 40.26 42.04 2.35
CA PRO A 11 38.98 41.72 1.69
C PRO A 11 38.08 40.95 2.63
N LEU A 12 36.85 41.43 2.83
CA LEU A 12 35.74 40.70 3.44
C LEU A 12 35.31 39.62 2.48
N VAL A 13 35.59 38.37 2.83
CA VAL A 13 35.00 37.19 2.17
C VAL A 13 33.59 36.97 2.77
N ALA A 14 32.58 37.37 2.00
CA ALA A 14 31.19 37.05 2.33
C ALA A 14 30.96 35.56 2.06
N GLY A 15 30.97 34.77 3.12
CA GLY A 15 30.60 33.37 3.08
C GLY A 15 29.09 33.23 2.83
N ALA A 16 28.70 32.79 1.65
CA ALA A 16 27.33 32.37 1.37
C ALA A 16 27.05 31.04 2.13
N VAL A 17 26.30 31.13 3.20
CA VAL A 17 25.73 29.93 3.88
C VAL A 17 24.62 29.41 2.99
N LEU A 18 24.91 28.35 2.23
CA LEU A 18 23.91 27.54 1.58
C LEU A 18 23.12 26.83 2.69
N ALA A 19 21.96 27.33 3.02
CA ALA A 19 20.98 26.62 3.81
C ALA A 19 20.50 25.40 2.98
N ALA A 20 21.11 24.23 3.22
CA ALA A 20 20.58 22.98 2.76
C ALA A 20 19.21 22.80 3.42
N GLY A 21 18.16 23.03 2.66
CA GLY A 21 16.79 22.74 3.09
C GLY A 21 16.70 21.25 3.44
N VAL A 22 16.53 20.95 4.72
CA VAL A 22 16.18 19.62 5.20
C VAL A 22 14.81 19.36 4.59
N ALA A 23 14.72 18.48 3.60
CA ALA A 23 13.46 17.96 3.11
C ALA A 23 12.83 17.20 4.28
N GLY A 24 12.01 17.88 5.08
CA GLY A 24 11.30 17.28 6.19
C GLY A 24 10.45 16.14 5.66
N ALA A 25 10.59 14.97 6.27
CA ALA A 25 9.70 13.85 5.99
C ALA A 25 8.26 14.35 6.20
N GLN A 26 7.43 14.30 5.15
CA GLN A 26 6.04 14.74 5.26
C GLN A 26 5.32 13.90 6.31
N GLU A 27 4.68 14.58 7.26
CA GLU A 27 3.99 13.94 8.36
C GLU A 27 2.72 13.19 7.89
N TRP A 28 2.34 12.17 8.64
CA TRP A 28 1.11 11.43 8.42
C TRP A 28 -0.09 12.24 8.93
N GLU A 29 -1.06 12.49 8.06
CA GLU A 29 -2.35 13.06 8.40
C GLU A 29 -3.34 11.93 8.72
N THR A 30 -3.96 11.94 9.91
CA THR A 30 -5.02 11.01 10.25
C THR A 30 -6.34 11.47 9.65
N VAL A 31 -6.88 10.69 8.71
CA VAL A 31 -8.14 11.00 8.00
C VAL A 31 -9.35 10.20 8.51
N ALA A 32 -9.11 9.18 9.32
CA ALA A 32 -10.14 8.42 10.03
C ALA A 32 -9.58 7.76 11.29
N THR A 33 -10.45 7.56 12.29
CA THR A 33 -10.13 6.85 13.54
C THR A 33 -11.08 5.68 13.82
N SER A 34 -12.16 5.56 13.04
CA SER A 34 -13.17 4.50 13.16
C SER A 34 -13.76 4.17 11.79
N PRO A 35 -14.07 2.90 11.49
CA PRO A 35 -13.79 1.69 12.29
C PRO A 35 -12.33 1.30 12.32
N TYR A 36 -11.50 1.88 11.46
CA TYR A 36 -10.06 1.68 11.37
C TYR A 36 -9.34 3.02 11.47
N VAL A 37 -8.12 3.02 11.99
CA VAL A 37 -7.25 4.19 11.90
C VAL A 37 -6.69 4.26 10.49
N ILE A 38 -6.97 5.36 9.78
CA ILE A 38 -6.47 5.58 8.43
C ILE A 38 -5.65 6.87 8.41
N LYS A 39 -4.42 6.77 7.93
CA LYS A 39 -3.49 7.89 7.78
C LYS A 39 -3.06 8.00 6.33
N VAL A 40 -2.83 9.21 5.88
CA VAL A 40 -2.34 9.50 4.54
C VAL A 40 -1.17 10.48 4.62
N ARG A 41 -0.28 10.42 3.65
CA ARG A 41 0.71 11.48 3.44
C ARG A 41 1.00 11.63 1.94
N PRO A 42 1.28 12.83 1.45
CA PRO A 42 1.73 13.02 0.08
C PRO A 42 3.04 12.26 -0.17
N ARG A 43 3.17 11.69 -1.36
CA ARG A 43 4.42 11.05 -1.78
C ARG A 43 5.24 12.01 -2.62
N PRO A 44 6.47 12.38 -2.19
CA PRO A 44 7.31 13.33 -2.92
C PRO A 44 7.50 12.94 -4.39
N GLY A 45 7.44 13.92 -5.29
CA GLY A 45 7.66 13.73 -6.72
C GLY A 45 6.51 13.06 -7.48
N THR A 46 5.36 12.80 -6.85
CA THR A 46 4.18 12.19 -7.48
C THR A 46 2.90 12.89 -7.05
N LYS A 47 1.76 12.55 -7.72
CA LYS A 47 0.42 12.93 -7.25
C LYS A 47 -0.20 11.88 -6.30
N ALA A 48 0.49 10.78 -6.10
CA ALA A 48 0.04 9.71 -5.22
C ALA A 48 0.18 10.08 -3.74
N LYS A 49 -0.54 9.35 -2.90
CA LYS A 49 -0.40 9.38 -1.45
C LYS A 49 0.01 8.02 -0.94
N ASP A 50 0.86 7.99 0.05
CA ASP A 50 1.05 6.80 0.88
C ASP A 50 -0.16 6.68 1.81
N ILE A 51 -0.69 5.48 1.94
CA ILE A 51 -1.83 5.17 2.80
C ILE A 51 -1.41 4.13 3.84
N TRP A 52 -1.82 4.36 5.06
CA TRP A 52 -1.67 3.45 6.20
C TRP A 52 -3.03 3.23 6.82
N ALA A 53 -3.48 2.00 6.84
CA ALA A 53 -4.69 1.62 7.55
C ALA A 53 -4.38 0.53 8.57
N GLU A 54 -4.94 0.64 9.77
CA GLU A 54 -4.74 -0.36 10.81
C GLU A 54 -5.97 -0.51 11.68
N GLY A 55 -6.17 -1.72 12.20
CA GLY A 55 -7.26 -2.03 13.11
C GLY A 55 -7.48 -3.52 13.31
N GLU A 56 -8.47 -3.82 14.12
CA GLU A 56 -8.86 -5.19 14.44
C GLU A 56 -9.86 -5.73 13.40
N LEU A 57 -9.59 -6.93 12.88
CA LEU A 57 -10.53 -7.72 12.09
C LEU A 57 -11.01 -8.92 12.92
N LYS A 58 -12.31 -9.23 12.81
CA LYS A 58 -12.97 -10.34 13.49
C LYS A 58 -12.80 -11.65 12.71
N ALA A 59 -11.54 -12.04 12.49
CA ALA A 59 -11.14 -13.30 11.86
C ALA A 59 -9.75 -13.69 12.37
N SER A 60 -9.44 -14.97 12.39
CA SER A 60 -8.11 -15.44 12.79
C SER A 60 -7.06 -15.04 11.75
N ALA A 61 -5.81 -14.92 12.18
CA ALA A 61 -4.72 -14.54 11.28
C ALA A 61 -4.54 -15.56 10.13
N LEU A 62 -4.77 -16.84 10.39
CA LEU A 62 -4.72 -17.88 9.38
C LEU A 62 -5.85 -17.74 8.35
N GLN A 63 -7.07 -17.40 8.78
CA GLN A 63 -8.20 -17.12 7.87
C GLN A 63 -7.91 -15.91 6.99
N ILE A 64 -7.36 -14.83 7.56
CA ILE A 64 -7.00 -13.62 6.82
C ILE A 64 -5.88 -13.91 5.82
N GLN A 65 -4.84 -14.62 6.24
CA GLN A 65 -3.77 -15.09 5.35
C GLN A 65 -4.33 -15.86 4.17
N THR A 66 -5.20 -16.84 4.43
CA THR A 66 -5.83 -17.65 3.38
C THR A 66 -6.62 -16.79 2.39
N ALA A 67 -7.38 -15.81 2.89
CA ALA A 67 -8.10 -14.87 2.03
C ALA A 67 -7.19 -14.01 1.17
N LEU A 68 -6.06 -13.53 1.73
CA LEU A 68 -5.09 -12.69 1.03
C LEU A 68 -4.22 -13.48 0.03
N GLU A 69 -4.01 -14.77 0.25
CA GLU A 69 -3.28 -15.64 -0.69
C GLU A 69 -4.15 -16.15 -1.83
N ASP A 70 -5.47 -16.11 -1.70
CA ASP A 70 -6.44 -16.54 -2.72
C ASP A 70 -6.65 -15.47 -3.81
N GLN A 71 -5.56 -15.14 -4.50
CA GLN A 71 -5.54 -14.10 -5.54
C GLN A 71 -6.57 -14.36 -6.66
N GLY A 72 -6.81 -15.61 -7.02
CA GLY A 72 -7.75 -15.98 -8.07
C GLY A 72 -9.20 -15.63 -7.73
N SER A 73 -9.53 -15.57 -6.46
CA SER A 73 -10.88 -15.28 -5.96
C SER A 73 -11.12 -13.80 -5.66
N TYR A 74 -10.14 -12.92 -5.79
CA TYR A 74 -10.31 -11.49 -5.47
C TYR A 74 -11.51 -10.85 -6.20
N ARG A 75 -11.80 -11.26 -7.43
CA ARG A 75 -12.97 -10.81 -8.18
C ARG A 75 -14.31 -11.10 -7.49
N LEU A 76 -14.35 -12.02 -6.52
CA LEU A 76 -15.57 -12.42 -5.81
C LEU A 76 -15.83 -11.59 -4.56
N PHE A 77 -14.82 -10.91 -4.03
CA PHE A 77 -14.97 -10.20 -2.76
C PHE A 77 -14.26 -8.85 -2.68
N MET A 78 -13.15 -8.63 -3.39
CA MET A 78 -12.44 -7.36 -3.33
C MET A 78 -13.21 -6.27 -4.09
N PRO A 79 -13.34 -5.06 -3.51
CA PRO A 79 -14.01 -3.95 -4.18
C PRO A 79 -13.42 -3.64 -5.55
N TYR A 80 -14.29 -3.40 -6.50
CA TYR A 80 -13.95 -3.01 -7.88
C TYR A 80 -13.13 -4.02 -8.68
N VAL A 81 -12.73 -5.15 -8.13
CA VAL A 81 -11.95 -6.16 -8.85
C VAL A 81 -12.85 -6.92 -9.82
N LYS A 82 -12.59 -6.76 -11.11
CA LYS A 82 -13.29 -7.44 -12.21
C LYS A 82 -12.61 -8.74 -12.62
N GLU A 83 -11.29 -8.73 -12.61
CA GLU A 83 -10.45 -9.88 -12.98
C GLU A 83 -9.24 -9.92 -12.05
N SER A 84 -8.89 -11.10 -11.58
CA SER A 84 -7.68 -11.32 -10.80
C SER A 84 -7.17 -12.74 -11.00
N ARG A 85 -5.86 -12.89 -11.15
CA ARG A 85 -5.21 -14.20 -11.31
C ARG A 85 -3.73 -14.15 -10.99
N VAL A 86 -3.18 -15.29 -10.63
CA VAL A 86 -1.74 -15.51 -10.67
C VAL A 86 -1.33 -15.73 -12.12
N VAL A 87 -0.34 -14.98 -12.60
CA VAL A 87 0.21 -15.10 -13.96
C VAL A 87 1.23 -16.23 -14.01
N ARG A 88 2.20 -16.19 -13.08
CA ARG A 88 3.23 -17.22 -12.91
C ARG A 88 3.93 -17.07 -11.56
N PRO A 89 4.56 -18.11 -11.05
CA PRO A 89 5.51 -18.00 -9.95
C PRO A 89 6.76 -17.23 -10.42
N THR A 90 7.57 -16.76 -9.45
CA THR A 90 8.86 -16.11 -9.65
C THR A 90 9.98 -16.89 -8.95
N ASP A 91 11.22 -16.72 -9.39
CA ASP A 91 12.36 -17.50 -8.92
C ASP A 91 12.71 -17.25 -7.44
N ASP A 92 12.29 -16.13 -6.90
CA ASP A 92 12.46 -15.76 -5.49
C ASP A 92 11.36 -16.32 -4.56
N GLY A 93 10.52 -17.22 -5.06
CA GLY A 93 9.41 -17.81 -4.31
C GLY A 93 8.16 -16.92 -4.24
N GLY A 94 8.17 -15.77 -4.91
CA GLY A 94 7.01 -14.90 -5.08
C GLY A 94 6.12 -15.32 -6.25
N ARG A 95 5.27 -14.40 -6.68
CA ARG A 95 4.39 -14.60 -7.84
C ARG A 95 4.08 -13.28 -8.54
N LEU A 96 3.99 -13.33 -9.86
CA LEU A 96 3.38 -12.27 -10.64
C LEU A 96 1.86 -12.45 -10.66
N THR A 97 1.16 -11.38 -10.37
CA THR A 97 -0.30 -11.33 -10.36
C THR A 97 -0.80 -10.28 -11.33
N TYR A 98 -1.95 -10.52 -11.93
CA TYR A 98 -2.67 -9.56 -12.76
C TYR A 98 -4.01 -9.24 -12.09
N THR A 99 -4.35 -7.96 -12.01
CA THR A 99 -5.65 -7.51 -11.53
C THR A 99 -6.19 -6.40 -12.42
N ARG A 100 -7.49 -6.48 -12.76
CA ARG A 100 -8.23 -5.43 -13.43
C ARG A 100 -9.32 -4.89 -12.52
N LEU A 101 -9.35 -3.57 -12.41
CA LEU A 101 -10.35 -2.82 -11.68
C LEU A 101 -11.36 -2.19 -12.63
N ASP A 102 -12.62 -2.22 -12.23
CA ASP A 102 -13.72 -1.57 -12.91
C ASP A 102 -14.29 -0.49 -11.98
N LEU A 103 -13.81 0.73 -12.16
CA LEU A 103 -14.16 1.87 -11.32
C LEU A 103 -15.33 2.63 -11.92
N PRO A 104 -16.27 3.16 -11.11
CA PRO A 104 -17.37 3.97 -11.62
C PRO A 104 -16.87 5.20 -12.40
N VAL A 105 -17.54 5.54 -13.48
CA VAL A 105 -17.39 6.75 -14.31
C VAL A 105 -16.00 7.04 -14.89
N VAL A 106 -15.10 6.08 -14.83
CA VAL A 106 -13.76 6.19 -15.43
C VAL A 106 -13.39 4.89 -16.15
N SER A 107 -12.40 4.96 -17.05
CA SER A 107 -11.91 3.76 -17.74
C SER A 107 -11.42 2.71 -16.75
N SER A 108 -11.53 1.42 -17.10
CA SER A 108 -10.93 0.34 -16.31
C SER A 108 -9.43 0.55 -16.13
N ARG A 109 -8.91 0.11 -15.00
CA ARG A 109 -7.47 0.08 -14.70
C ARG A 109 -7.01 -1.34 -14.55
N ASP A 110 -5.75 -1.59 -14.89
CA ASP A 110 -5.12 -2.86 -14.55
C ASP A 110 -3.73 -2.63 -13.93
N TYR A 111 -3.27 -3.64 -13.23
CA TYR A 111 -1.91 -3.67 -12.74
C TYR A 111 -1.38 -5.10 -12.72
N ILE A 112 -0.07 -5.19 -12.83
CA ILE A 112 0.70 -6.40 -12.59
C ILE A 112 1.57 -6.10 -11.38
N CYS A 113 1.55 -7.01 -10.42
CA CYS A 113 2.40 -6.89 -9.24
C CYS A 113 3.22 -8.16 -9.04
N HIS A 114 4.47 -7.98 -8.69
CA HIS A 114 5.26 -8.98 -8.02
C HIS A 114 4.86 -9.00 -6.55
N VAL A 115 4.41 -10.15 -6.08
CA VAL A 115 3.91 -10.38 -4.73
C VAL A 115 4.79 -11.39 -4.03
N VAL A 116 5.31 -11.03 -2.86
CA VAL A 116 6.15 -11.88 -2.02
C VAL A 116 5.49 -12.06 -0.66
N THR A 117 5.39 -13.29 -0.20
CA THR A 117 5.01 -13.61 1.19
C THR A 117 6.29 -13.79 1.99
N GLU A 118 6.55 -12.87 2.93
CA GLU A 118 7.77 -12.83 3.73
C GLU A 118 7.70 -13.73 4.97
N SER A 119 6.51 -13.84 5.56
CA SER A 119 6.23 -14.74 6.68
C SER A 119 4.79 -15.22 6.67
N LYS A 120 4.55 -16.36 7.31
CA LYS A 120 3.23 -17.01 7.38
C LYS A 120 2.85 -17.32 8.81
N VAL A 121 1.55 -17.32 9.07
CA VAL A 121 0.98 -17.90 10.27
C VAL A 121 1.07 -19.42 10.15
N ALA A 122 1.51 -20.08 11.19
CA ALA A 122 1.56 -21.53 11.27
C ALA A 122 0.15 -22.14 11.44
N ALA A 123 0.03 -23.45 11.22
CA ALA A 123 -1.25 -24.14 11.31
C ALA A 123 -1.87 -24.10 12.72
N ASP A 124 -1.05 -23.91 13.77
CA ASP A 124 -1.50 -23.72 15.15
C ASP A 124 -1.97 -22.27 15.45
N GLY A 125 -1.97 -21.40 14.45
CA GLY A 125 -2.37 -19.99 14.58
C GLY A 125 -1.28 -19.06 15.09
N THR A 126 -0.06 -19.56 15.35
CA THR A 126 1.07 -18.73 15.81
C THR A 126 1.81 -18.06 14.64
N GLY A 127 2.59 -17.03 14.95
CA GLY A 127 3.39 -16.32 13.97
C GLY A 127 2.68 -15.08 13.42
N VAL A 128 3.29 -14.46 12.44
CA VAL A 128 2.83 -13.24 11.79
C VAL A 128 2.80 -13.44 10.29
N TYR A 129 1.69 -13.09 9.66
CA TYR A 129 1.65 -13.01 8.20
C TYR A 129 2.17 -11.67 7.72
N GLN A 130 3.10 -11.72 6.77
CA GLN A 130 3.59 -10.55 6.06
C GLN A 130 3.65 -10.82 4.57
N GLN A 131 3.05 -9.93 3.80
CA GLN A 131 3.06 -9.94 2.35
C GLN A 131 3.35 -8.54 1.86
N ARG A 132 4.16 -8.42 0.81
CA ARG A 132 4.37 -7.17 0.09
C ARG A 132 4.15 -7.36 -1.40
N TRP A 133 3.89 -6.26 -2.07
CA TRP A 133 3.81 -6.24 -3.52
C TRP A 133 4.41 -4.95 -4.09
N LYS A 134 4.82 -5.04 -5.33
CA LYS A 134 5.31 -3.91 -6.12
C LYS A 134 4.88 -4.09 -7.56
N ALA A 135 4.48 -2.99 -8.21
CA ALA A 135 4.09 -3.04 -9.61
C ALA A 135 5.27 -3.37 -10.53
N GLU A 136 5.00 -4.25 -11.48
CA GLU A 136 5.86 -4.57 -12.62
C GLU A 136 5.06 -4.36 -13.93
N PRO A 137 4.80 -3.09 -14.30
CA PRO A 137 3.84 -2.74 -15.34
C PRO A 137 4.19 -3.29 -16.72
N ASP A 138 5.48 -3.54 -16.97
CA ASP A 138 5.99 -3.98 -18.26
C ASP A 138 6.16 -5.52 -18.33
N ALA A 139 5.89 -6.26 -17.24
CA ALA A 139 5.98 -7.72 -17.21
C ALA A 139 4.91 -8.43 -18.08
N PHE A 140 3.90 -7.70 -18.54
CA PHE A 140 2.84 -8.20 -19.41
C PHE A 140 2.32 -7.12 -20.34
N PRO A 141 1.93 -7.44 -21.59
CA PRO A 141 1.41 -6.46 -22.54
C PRO A 141 0.20 -5.68 -21.97
N ALA A 142 0.17 -4.38 -22.24
CA ALA A 142 -0.98 -3.54 -21.90
C ALA A 142 -2.19 -3.85 -22.81
N ARG A 143 -3.38 -3.76 -22.25
CA ARG A 143 -4.65 -3.85 -23.01
C ARG A 143 -5.03 -2.47 -23.56
N ARG A 144 -5.60 -2.42 -24.77
CA ARG A 144 -5.91 -1.15 -25.47
C ARG A 144 -6.87 -0.24 -24.71
N ASP A 145 -7.87 -0.83 -24.03
CA ASP A 145 -8.97 -0.08 -23.41
C ASP A 145 -8.84 -0.01 -21.88
N VAL A 146 -7.65 -0.26 -21.35
CA VAL A 146 -7.40 -0.32 -19.92
C VAL A 146 -6.17 0.52 -19.58
N VAL A 147 -6.28 1.37 -18.56
CA VAL A 147 -5.16 2.20 -18.09
C VAL A 147 -4.26 1.34 -17.19
N ARG A 148 -3.01 1.11 -17.64
CA ARG A 148 -2.00 0.38 -16.85
C ARG A 148 -1.46 1.25 -15.73
N LEU A 149 -1.66 0.83 -14.47
CA LEU A 149 -1.06 1.46 -13.31
C LEU A 149 0.43 1.13 -13.22
N ARG A 150 1.26 2.16 -13.15
CA ARG A 150 2.72 2.01 -13.08
C ARG A 150 3.25 2.12 -11.64
N LEU A 151 2.47 2.68 -10.74
CA LEU A 151 2.76 2.76 -9.31
C LEU A 151 1.61 2.09 -8.55
N ASN A 152 1.89 0.92 -8.01
CA ASN A 152 1.06 0.19 -7.07
C ASN A 152 1.99 -0.69 -6.24
N GLU A 153 2.20 -0.32 -5.00
CA GLU A 153 3.05 -1.06 -4.08
C GLU A 153 2.46 -1.01 -2.67
N GLY A 154 2.78 -1.99 -1.85
CA GLY A 154 2.29 -2.01 -0.50
C GLY A 154 2.60 -3.29 0.26
N SER A 155 1.98 -3.41 1.42
CA SER A 155 2.14 -4.57 2.30
C SER A 155 0.91 -4.83 3.16
N TRP A 156 0.74 -6.09 3.51
CA TRP A 156 -0.11 -6.56 4.58
C TRP A 156 0.75 -7.07 5.73
N LYS A 157 0.38 -6.75 6.95
CA LYS A 157 0.86 -7.41 8.17
C LYS A 157 -0.35 -7.82 8.98
N VAL A 158 -0.40 -9.08 9.40
CA VAL A 158 -1.50 -9.64 10.20
C VAL A 158 -0.90 -10.35 11.40
N GLU A 159 -1.29 -9.89 12.59
CA GLU A 159 -0.84 -10.42 13.88
C GLU A 159 -2.04 -11.00 14.64
N PRO A 160 -1.96 -12.26 15.12
CA PRO A 160 -2.97 -12.80 16.02
C PRO A 160 -3.14 -11.92 17.26
N LYS A 161 -4.38 -11.62 17.66
CA LYS A 161 -4.66 -10.81 18.86
C LYS A 161 -5.44 -11.58 19.92
N GLY A 162 -6.00 -12.71 19.54
CA GLY A 162 -6.81 -13.57 20.40
C GLY A 162 -7.66 -14.51 19.56
N GLU A 163 -8.52 -15.26 20.20
CA GLU A 163 -9.40 -16.20 19.51
C GLU A 163 -10.26 -15.48 18.48
N GLY A 164 -10.11 -15.88 17.20
CA GLY A 164 -10.91 -15.34 16.08
C GLY A 164 -10.71 -13.85 15.82
N THR A 165 -9.64 -13.22 16.33
CA THR A 165 -9.36 -11.81 16.08
C THR A 165 -7.89 -11.58 15.71
N SER A 166 -7.65 -10.57 14.87
CA SER A 166 -6.30 -10.21 14.44
C SER A 166 -6.14 -8.71 14.30
N TRP A 167 -4.95 -8.21 14.60
CA TRP A 167 -4.55 -6.85 14.24
C TRP A 167 -3.98 -6.83 12.84
N VAL A 168 -4.49 -5.95 12.02
CA VAL A 168 -4.08 -5.82 10.61
C VAL A 168 -3.50 -4.46 10.36
N VAL A 169 -2.36 -4.42 9.67
CA VAL A 169 -1.78 -3.21 9.10
C VAL A 169 -1.73 -3.36 7.59
N TYR A 170 -2.40 -2.47 6.89
CA TYR A 170 -2.47 -2.38 5.44
C TYR A 170 -1.84 -1.07 4.97
N LYS A 171 -0.73 -1.16 4.26
CA LYS A 171 -0.01 0.01 3.72
C LYS A 171 0.05 -0.10 2.22
N PHE A 172 -0.21 1.01 1.53
CA PHE A 172 -0.04 1.01 0.08
C PHE A 172 0.11 2.41 -0.50
N THR A 173 0.65 2.44 -1.69
CA THR A 173 0.72 3.62 -2.55
C THR A 173 0.24 3.22 -3.93
N VAL A 174 -0.68 3.98 -4.48
CA VAL A 174 -1.17 3.79 -5.84
C VAL A 174 -1.30 5.14 -6.54
N ASP A 175 -0.80 5.21 -7.77
CA ASP A 175 -1.13 6.29 -8.69
C ASP A 175 -2.25 5.78 -9.61
N PRO A 176 -3.47 6.34 -9.51
CA PRO A 176 -4.59 5.90 -10.33
C PRO A 176 -4.42 6.18 -11.83
N ALA A 177 -3.38 6.90 -12.22
CA ALA A 177 -3.04 7.35 -13.56
C ALA A 177 -4.19 8.07 -14.30
N GLY A 178 -3.85 8.91 -15.27
CA GLY A 178 -4.82 9.65 -16.07
C GLY A 178 -5.63 10.69 -15.29
N SER A 179 -6.73 11.13 -15.87
CA SER A 179 -7.64 12.07 -15.23
C SER A 179 -8.64 11.32 -14.37
N VAL A 180 -8.43 11.35 -13.05
CA VAL A 180 -9.44 10.93 -12.09
C VAL A 180 -10.09 12.19 -11.53
N PRO A 181 -11.43 12.33 -11.62
CA PRO A 181 -12.13 13.47 -11.05
C PRO A 181 -11.75 13.65 -9.58
N GLY A 182 -11.45 14.89 -9.17
CA GLY A 182 -10.91 15.19 -7.84
C GLY A 182 -11.81 14.72 -6.68
N PHE A 183 -13.14 14.67 -6.91
CA PHE A 183 -14.08 14.14 -5.91
C PHE A 183 -13.91 12.62 -5.70
N LEU A 184 -13.59 11.85 -6.76
CA LEU A 184 -13.28 10.42 -6.64
C LEU A 184 -11.92 10.19 -5.94
N ALA A 185 -10.95 11.06 -6.21
CA ALA A 185 -9.65 10.99 -5.54
C ALA A 185 -9.75 11.27 -4.02
N ASN A 186 -10.68 12.14 -3.60
CA ASN A 186 -10.85 12.53 -2.21
C ASN A 186 -11.89 11.70 -1.44
N MET A 187 -13.01 11.33 -2.06
CA MET A 187 -14.05 10.51 -1.42
C MET A 187 -13.73 9.01 -1.40
N GLY A 188 -13.09 8.50 -2.47
CA GLY A 188 -12.89 7.07 -2.64
C GLY A 188 -11.80 6.46 -1.78
N GLN A 189 -10.80 7.21 -1.32
CA GLN A 189 -9.66 6.59 -0.64
C GLN A 189 -10.04 6.01 0.73
N LYS A 190 -10.71 6.77 1.60
CA LYS A 190 -11.11 6.30 2.93
C LYS A 190 -12.10 5.15 2.83
N ASP A 191 -13.17 5.32 2.06
CA ASP A 191 -14.24 4.33 1.96
C ASP A 191 -13.76 3.07 1.25
N ALA A 192 -12.96 3.19 0.19
CA ALA A 192 -12.34 2.05 -0.49
C ALA A 192 -11.42 1.24 0.42
N VAL A 193 -10.68 1.89 1.32
CA VAL A 193 -9.83 1.22 2.32
C VAL A 193 -10.70 0.47 3.33
N VAL A 194 -11.73 1.12 3.86
CA VAL A 194 -12.68 0.49 4.79
C VAL A 194 -13.37 -0.71 4.13
N ASP A 195 -13.83 -0.55 2.90
CA ASP A 195 -14.50 -1.62 2.15
C ASP A 195 -13.54 -2.79 1.86
N THR A 196 -12.28 -2.51 1.56
CA THR A 196 -11.25 -3.54 1.37
C THR A 196 -11.05 -4.35 2.65
N LEU A 197 -10.85 -3.69 3.81
CA LEU A 197 -10.66 -4.38 5.09
C LEU A 197 -11.89 -5.21 5.48
N ARG A 198 -13.09 -4.67 5.29
CA ARG A 198 -14.35 -5.40 5.51
C ARG A 198 -14.53 -6.60 4.57
N ALA A 199 -14.16 -6.43 3.31
CA ALA A 199 -14.23 -7.50 2.32
C ALA A 199 -13.28 -8.65 2.67
N VAL A 200 -12.05 -8.33 3.09
CA VAL A 200 -11.07 -9.32 3.57
C VAL A 200 -11.62 -10.03 4.82
N GLU A 201 -12.14 -9.30 5.81
CA GLU A 201 -12.75 -9.90 7.01
C GLU A 201 -13.90 -10.85 6.65
N LYS A 202 -14.82 -10.39 5.80
CA LYS A 202 -15.96 -11.20 5.36
C LYS A 202 -15.51 -12.47 4.63
N ARG A 203 -14.53 -12.35 3.74
CA ARG A 203 -13.96 -13.50 3.02
C ARG A 203 -13.28 -14.46 3.97
N ALA A 204 -12.43 -13.96 4.87
CA ALA A 204 -11.74 -14.76 5.86
C ALA A 204 -12.72 -15.63 6.68
N LYS A 205 -13.80 -15.03 7.19
CA LYS A 205 -14.86 -15.75 7.91
C LYS A 205 -15.55 -16.84 7.06
N SER A 206 -15.70 -16.61 5.76
CA SER A 206 -16.39 -17.57 4.87
C SER A 206 -15.55 -18.80 4.51
N LEU A 207 -14.26 -18.77 4.74
CA LEU A 207 -13.35 -19.85 4.35
C LEU A 207 -13.35 -21.05 5.32
N GLY A 208 -14.04 -20.95 6.47
CA GLY A 208 -14.25 -22.08 7.38
C GLY A 208 -12.96 -22.76 7.86
N VAL A 209 -11.82 -22.03 7.88
CA VAL A 209 -10.59 -22.57 8.44
C VAL A 209 -10.78 -22.67 9.93
N ASP A 210 -10.98 -23.88 10.43
CA ASP A 210 -11.22 -24.14 11.84
C ASP A 210 -10.08 -23.60 12.67
N THR A 211 -10.44 -22.81 13.68
CA THR A 211 -9.52 -22.46 14.74
C THR A 211 -9.11 -23.76 15.44
N PRO A 212 -7.82 -24.08 15.61
CA PRO A 212 -7.44 -25.27 16.34
C PRO A 212 -8.08 -25.23 17.72
N PRO A 213 -8.56 -26.39 18.25
CA PRO A 213 -9.24 -26.41 19.54
C PRO A 213 -8.30 -25.85 20.61
N SER A 214 -8.81 -24.93 21.42
CA SER A 214 -8.13 -24.41 22.59
C SER A 214 -7.75 -25.56 23.52
N LYS A 215 -6.46 -25.67 23.82
CA LYS A 215 -5.94 -26.61 24.84
C LYS A 215 -6.21 -26.07 26.22
#